data_f2401055ffc2af9fd87e2fae1d658d79
#
_entry.id   f2401055ffc2af9fd87e2fae1d658d79
#
_cell.length_a   1.000
_cell.length_b   1.000
_cell.length_c   1.000
_cell.angle_alpha   90.00
_cell.angle_beta   90.00
_cell.angle_gamma   90.00
#
_symmetry.space_group_name_H-M   'P 1'
#
loop_
_entity.id
_entity.type
_entity.pdbx_description
1 polymer ?
#
loop_
_entity_poly.entity_id
_entity_poly.type
_entity_poly.pdbx_seq_one_letter_code
_entity_poly.pdbx_strand_id
1 'polypeptide(L)'
;MKNNITTILFLIFSIASYSQQKLTIEECYALAEKNYPLAKQINLLQQKSTYEIDALNKAKLPKIDLNAQATYQSDVIGLPTTLPGVESLNKDQYRATLDVNQLLYNGGMIAANTKLKEAQTLTQQQQVEVNLYQLKSRINYSYMMILLWQDQRELLFAKQ
;
A
#
# COMPACT_ATOMS: atom_id res chain seq x y z
N MET A 1 44.02 47.16 -8.85
CA MET A 1 42.97 46.21 -9.34
C MET A 1 42.70 45.07 -8.37
N LYS A 2 43.66 44.62 -7.54
CA LYS A 2 43.48 43.47 -6.63
C LYS A 2 42.50 43.77 -5.45
N ASN A 3 42.48 45.03 -4.96
CA ASN A 3 41.61 45.43 -3.83
C ASN A 3 40.12 45.56 -4.20
N ASN A 4 39.79 45.84 -5.47
CA ASN A 4 38.41 46.02 -5.89
C ASN A 4 37.69 44.65 -6.04
N ILE A 5 38.41 43.58 -6.31
CA ILE A 5 37.84 42.22 -6.42
C ILE A 5 37.46 41.70 -5.04
N THR A 6 38.29 41.97 -4.02
CA THR A 6 38.00 41.56 -2.63
C THR A 6 36.81 42.33 -2.07
N THR A 7 36.63 43.59 -2.41
CA THR A 7 35.48 44.40 -1.99
C THR A 7 34.19 43.94 -2.64
N ILE A 8 34.21 43.56 -3.93
CA ILE A 8 33.07 43.00 -4.68
C ILE A 8 32.67 41.61 -4.12
N LEU A 9 33.67 40.79 -3.79
CA LEU A 9 33.41 39.45 -3.21
C LEU A 9 32.77 39.55 -1.83
N PHE A 10 33.15 40.52 -1.02
CA PHE A 10 32.57 40.78 0.31
C PHE A 10 31.15 41.34 0.22
N LEU A 11 30.83 42.13 -0.81
CA LEU A 11 29.51 42.70 -1.04
C LEU A 11 28.52 41.61 -1.51
N ILE A 12 28.97 40.61 -2.29
CA ILE A 12 28.13 39.47 -2.74
C ILE A 12 27.80 38.55 -1.55
N PHE A 13 28.71 38.38 -0.59
CA PHE A 13 28.49 37.54 0.58
C PHE A 13 27.48 38.14 1.57
N SER A 14 27.32 39.45 1.63
CA SER A 14 26.35 40.10 2.50
C SER A 14 24.88 40.00 2.02
N ILE A 15 24.65 39.73 0.74
CA ILE A 15 23.29 39.59 0.18
C ILE A 15 22.68 38.20 0.52
N ALA A 16 23.50 37.19 0.82
CA ALA A 16 23.04 35.83 1.15
C ALA A 16 22.40 35.69 2.56
N SER A 17 22.43 36.72 3.40
CA SER A 17 22.03 36.64 4.82
C SER A 17 20.55 36.93 5.10
N TYR A 18 19.72 37.25 4.12
CA TYR A 18 18.31 37.61 4.31
C TYR A 18 17.33 36.53 3.93
N SER A 19 17.55 35.29 4.34
CA SER A 19 16.56 34.19 4.11
C SER A 19 16.05 33.61 5.43
N GLN A 20 15.50 34.47 6.30
CA GLN A 20 14.58 33.98 7.33
C GLN A 20 13.15 34.06 6.80
N GLN A 21 12.76 33.09 6.00
CA GLN A 21 11.39 32.97 5.56
C GLN A 21 10.53 32.63 6.79
N LYS A 22 9.62 33.55 7.16
CA LYS A 22 8.63 33.27 8.23
C LYS A 22 7.70 32.17 7.69
N LEU A 23 7.75 31.01 8.30
CA LEU A 23 6.88 29.89 7.95
C LEU A 23 5.45 30.21 8.43
N THR A 24 4.50 30.26 7.51
CA THR A 24 3.08 30.45 7.84
C THR A 24 2.42 29.12 8.21
N ILE A 25 1.28 29.18 8.89
CA ILE A 25 0.56 27.96 9.28
C ILE A 25 0.04 27.20 8.05
N GLU A 26 -0.33 27.93 6.99
CA GLU A 26 -0.78 27.36 5.72
C GLU A 26 0.36 26.61 5.02
N GLU A 27 1.58 27.15 5.06
CA GLU A 27 2.76 26.46 4.55
C GLU A 27 3.08 25.21 5.36
N CYS A 28 2.90 25.23 6.69
CA CYS A 28 3.03 24.04 7.54
C CYS A 28 2.05 22.95 7.14
N TYR A 29 0.79 23.29 6.83
CA TYR A 29 -0.20 22.31 6.35
C TYR A 29 0.21 21.73 5.01
N ALA A 30 0.59 22.58 4.04
CA ALA A 30 0.99 22.14 2.71
C ALA A 30 2.21 21.21 2.74
N LEU A 31 3.22 21.56 3.56
CA LEU A 31 4.40 20.73 3.77
C LEU A 31 4.07 19.41 4.46
N ALA A 32 3.16 19.42 5.43
CA ALA A 32 2.71 18.22 6.11
C ALA A 32 1.93 17.30 5.16
N GLU A 33 0.97 17.82 4.40
CA GLU A 33 0.22 17.04 3.41
C GLU A 33 1.15 16.42 2.35
N LYS A 34 2.15 17.16 1.89
CA LYS A 34 3.12 16.68 0.89
C LYS A 34 4.03 15.57 1.42
N ASN A 35 4.52 15.72 2.65
CA ASN A 35 5.58 14.88 3.21
C ASN A 35 5.06 13.79 4.16
N TYR A 36 3.82 13.89 4.64
CA TYR A 36 3.29 12.95 5.60
C TYR A 36 2.96 11.61 4.92
N PRO A 37 3.54 10.49 5.39
CA PRO A 37 3.39 9.20 4.73
C PRO A 37 1.93 8.75 4.57
N LEU A 38 1.07 9.13 5.52
CA LEU A 38 -0.34 8.77 5.53
C LEU A 38 -1.10 9.36 4.32
N ALA A 39 -0.72 10.55 3.83
CA ALA A 39 -1.35 11.15 2.66
C ALA A 39 -1.19 10.29 1.39
N LYS A 40 -0.07 9.57 1.27
CA LYS A 40 0.19 8.63 0.16
C LYS A 40 -0.67 7.37 0.24
N GLN A 41 -1.21 7.06 1.41
CA GLN A 41 -1.99 5.85 1.64
C GLN A 41 -3.30 5.86 0.84
N ILE A 42 -3.90 7.01 0.57
CA ILE A 42 -5.12 7.15 -0.24
C ILE A 42 -4.90 6.55 -1.63
N ASN A 43 -3.80 6.93 -2.30
CA ASN A 43 -3.48 6.40 -3.62
C ASN A 43 -3.17 4.89 -3.60
N LEU A 44 -2.49 4.43 -2.56
CA LEU A 44 -2.19 3.00 -2.40
C LEU A 44 -3.46 2.18 -2.15
N LEU A 45 -4.41 2.70 -1.38
CA LEU A 45 -5.72 2.06 -1.18
C LEU A 45 -6.50 1.96 -2.50
N GLN A 46 -6.45 2.99 -3.33
CA GLN A 46 -7.08 2.98 -4.64
C GLN A 46 -6.45 1.93 -5.56
N GLN A 47 -5.13 1.88 -5.64
CA GLN A 47 -4.40 0.87 -6.43
C GLN A 47 -4.71 -0.55 -5.94
N LYS A 48 -4.68 -0.76 -4.61
CA LYS A 48 -5.05 -2.03 -3.99
C LYS A 48 -6.45 -2.46 -4.41
N SER A 49 -7.43 -1.55 -4.32
CA SER A 49 -8.82 -1.81 -4.72
C SER A 49 -8.91 -2.24 -6.18
N THR A 50 -8.22 -1.55 -7.08
CA THR A 50 -8.18 -1.89 -8.50
C THR A 50 -7.69 -3.32 -8.72
N TYR A 51 -6.56 -3.69 -8.10
CA TYR A 51 -6.02 -5.04 -8.22
C TYR A 51 -6.92 -6.13 -7.59
N GLU A 52 -7.57 -5.83 -6.46
CA GLU A 52 -8.52 -6.76 -5.83
C GLU A 52 -9.75 -6.98 -6.72
N ILE A 53 -10.28 -5.92 -7.35
CA ILE A 53 -11.41 -5.98 -8.28
C ILE A 53 -11.02 -6.75 -9.55
N ASP A 54 -9.83 -6.50 -10.08
CA ASP A 54 -9.30 -7.26 -11.22
C ASP A 54 -9.16 -8.75 -10.89
N ALA A 55 -8.67 -9.08 -9.71
CA ALA A 55 -8.58 -10.47 -9.27
C ALA A 55 -9.97 -11.13 -9.15
N LEU A 56 -10.97 -10.43 -8.62
CA LEU A 56 -12.36 -10.91 -8.58
C LEU A 56 -12.92 -11.15 -9.99
N ASN A 57 -12.64 -10.26 -10.93
CA ASN A 57 -13.11 -10.41 -12.31
C ASN A 57 -12.42 -11.56 -13.03
N LYS A 58 -11.13 -11.80 -12.74
CA LYS A 58 -10.38 -12.96 -13.30
C LYS A 58 -10.89 -14.31 -12.82
N ALA A 59 -11.68 -14.36 -11.73
CA ALA A 59 -12.36 -15.58 -11.31
C ALA A 59 -13.36 -16.14 -12.36
N LYS A 60 -13.73 -15.34 -13.37
CA LYS A 60 -14.53 -15.79 -14.54
C LYS A 60 -13.70 -16.52 -15.59
N LEU A 61 -12.37 -16.44 -15.52
CA LEU A 61 -11.49 -17.12 -16.47
C LEU A 61 -11.38 -18.61 -16.15
N PRO A 62 -11.10 -19.47 -17.15
CA PRO A 62 -10.85 -20.88 -16.91
C PRO A 62 -9.63 -21.04 -15.99
N LYS A 63 -9.78 -21.90 -14.98
CA LYS A 63 -8.69 -22.34 -14.12
C LYS A 63 -8.21 -23.70 -14.63
N ILE A 64 -6.93 -23.82 -14.90
CA ILE A 64 -6.30 -25.06 -15.39
C ILE A 64 -5.40 -25.58 -14.27
N ASP A 65 -5.71 -26.77 -13.77
CA ASP A 65 -4.95 -27.45 -12.73
C ASP A 65 -4.34 -28.73 -13.30
N LEU A 66 -3.02 -28.89 -13.20
CA LEU A 66 -2.31 -30.12 -13.55
C LEU A 66 -1.91 -30.83 -12.25
N ASN A 67 -2.46 -32.03 -12.05
CA ASN A 67 -2.14 -32.86 -10.91
C ASN A 67 -1.41 -34.13 -11.41
N ALA A 68 -0.27 -34.42 -10.77
CA ALA A 68 0.47 -35.65 -11.03
C ALA A 68 0.68 -36.41 -9.71
N GLN A 69 0.40 -37.69 -9.73
CA GLN A 69 0.54 -38.56 -8.56
C GLN A 69 1.29 -39.83 -8.98
N ALA A 70 2.30 -40.21 -8.19
CA ALA A 70 2.96 -41.49 -8.29
C ALA A 70 2.78 -42.22 -6.94
N THR A 71 2.30 -43.46 -6.97
CA THR A 71 2.09 -44.28 -5.78
C THR A 71 2.81 -45.60 -5.94
N TYR A 72 3.58 -46.00 -4.94
CA TYR A 72 4.19 -47.31 -4.84
C TYR A 72 3.55 -48.05 -3.66
N GLN A 73 3.05 -49.27 -3.94
CA GLN A 73 2.47 -50.16 -2.91
C GLN A 73 3.42 -51.34 -2.68
N SER A 74 3.83 -51.55 -1.44
CA SER A 74 4.70 -52.68 -1.07
C SER A 74 4.01 -54.03 -1.33
N ASP A 75 2.68 -54.04 -1.22
CA ASP A 75 1.85 -55.21 -1.50
C ASP A 75 0.56 -54.84 -2.22
N VAL A 76 0.05 -55.70 -3.10
CA VAL A 76 -1.20 -55.53 -3.84
C VAL A 76 -2.18 -56.63 -3.46
N ILE A 77 -3.46 -56.27 -3.35
CA ILE A 77 -4.51 -57.24 -3.07
C ILE A 77 -4.63 -58.20 -4.28
N GLY A 78 -4.14 -59.43 -4.12
CA GLY A 78 -4.36 -60.47 -5.08
C GLY A 78 -5.76 -61.07 -4.88
N LEU A 79 -6.52 -61.20 -5.97
CA LEU A 79 -7.77 -61.96 -5.92
C LEU A 79 -7.43 -63.44 -5.72
N PRO A 80 -8.10 -64.16 -4.79
CA PRO A 80 -7.80 -65.56 -4.47
C PRO A 80 -8.19 -66.54 -5.58
N THR A 81 -8.78 -66.08 -6.66
CA THR A 81 -9.16 -66.86 -7.83
C THR A 81 -8.52 -66.25 -9.07
N THR A 82 -7.71 -67.05 -9.79
CA THR A 82 -7.24 -66.77 -11.14
C THR A 82 -8.39 -66.79 -12.13
N LEU A 83 -9.09 -65.68 -12.28
CA LEU A 83 -10.07 -65.51 -13.35
C LEU A 83 -9.30 -65.25 -14.64
N PRO A 84 -9.59 -65.98 -15.73
CA PRO A 84 -8.95 -65.77 -17.01
C PRO A 84 -9.20 -64.30 -17.49
N GLY A 85 -8.15 -63.54 -17.73
CA GLY A 85 -8.24 -62.17 -18.21
C GLY A 85 -8.17 -61.07 -17.13
N VAL A 86 -7.96 -61.40 -15.85
CA VAL A 86 -7.74 -60.42 -14.78
C VAL A 86 -6.24 -60.40 -14.46
N GLU A 87 -5.57 -59.34 -14.89
CA GLU A 87 -4.17 -59.10 -14.52
C GLU A 87 -4.08 -58.58 -13.07
N SER A 88 -3.00 -58.97 -12.36
CA SER A 88 -2.70 -58.41 -11.02
C SER A 88 -2.42 -56.92 -11.12
N LEU A 89 -2.92 -56.15 -10.15
CA LEU A 89 -2.61 -54.72 -10.06
C LEU A 89 -1.10 -54.50 -9.96
N ASN A 90 -0.58 -53.57 -10.75
CA ASN A 90 0.82 -53.17 -10.67
C ASN A 90 1.10 -52.44 -9.33
N LYS A 91 2.25 -52.70 -8.72
CA LYS A 91 2.70 -52.04 -7.50
C LYS A 91 2.95 -50.57 -7.70
N ASP A 92 3.36 -50.18 -8.91
CA ASP A 92 3.60 -48.82 -9.32
C ASP A 92 2.36 -48.27 -10.02
N GLN A 93 1.82 -47.18 -9.52
CA GLN A 93 0.68 -46.50 -10.13
C GLN A 93 1.03 -45.05 -10.40
N TYR A 94 0.84 -44.60 -11.63
CA TYR A 94 1.04 -43.25 -12.06
C TYR A 94 -0.26 -42.68 -12.58
N ARG A 95 -0.58 -41.44 -12.11
CA ARG A 95 -1.78 -40.73 -12.57
C ARG A 95 -1.40 -39.30 -12.88
N ALA A 96 -1.78 -38.83 -14.04
CA ALA A 96 -1.73 -37.40 -14.38
C ALA A 96 -3.12 -36.96 -14.80
N THR A 97 -3.64 -35.88 -14.21
CA THR A 97 -4.93 -35.30 -14.56
C THR A 97 -4.76 -33.81 -14.87
N LEU A 98 -5.41 -33.38 -15.96
CA LEU A 98 -5.53 -31.99 -16.34
C LEU A 98 -6.99 -31.59 -16.16
N ASP A 99 -7.24 -30.75 -15.16
CA ASP A 99 -8.57 -30.29 -14.82
C ASP A 99 -8.76 -28.85 -15.33
N VAL A 100 -9.82 -28.61 -16.07
CA VAL A 100 -10.19 -27.26 -16.56
C VAL A 100 -11.53 -26.89 -15.94
N ASN A 101 -11.52 -25.91 -15.05
CA ASN A 101 -12.70 -25.45 -14.35
C ASN A 101 -13.01 -24.01 -14.76
N GLN A 102 -14.22 -23.76 -15.25
CA GLN A 102 -14.66 -22.41 -15.61
C GLN A 102 -15.98 -22.09 -14.95
N LEU A 103 -16.01 -20.92 -14.30
CA LEU A 103 -17.21 -20.36 -13.73
C LEU A 103 -18.06 -19.71 -14.83
N LEU A 104 -19.18 -20.31 -15.20
CA LEU A 104 -20.09 -19.77 -16.21
C LEU A 104 -21.05 -18.73 -15.60
N TYR A 105 -21.59 -19.02 -14.41
CA TYR A 105 -22.51 -18.15 -13.70
C TYR A 105 -22.42 -18.36 -12.19
N ASN A 106 -22.41 -17.26 -11.43
CA ASN A 106 -22.30 -17.29 -9.96
C ASN A 106 -23.39 -16.49 -9.24
N GLY A 107 -24.55 -16.30 -9.88
CA GLY A 107 -25.66 -15.57 -9.25
C GLY A 107 -25.40 -14.09 -8.99
N GLY A 108 -24.43 -13.46 -9.69
CA GLY A 108 -24.08 -12.04 -9.49
C GLY A 108 -23.13 -11.79 -8.31
N MET A 109 -22.60 -12.83 -7.66
CA MET A 109 -21.72 -12.72 -6.49
C MET A 109 -20.46 -11.89 -6.77
N ILE A 110 -19.85 -12.04 -7.96
CA ILE A 110 -18.67 -11.23 -8.33
C ILE A 110 -19.03 -9.74 -8.37
N ALA A 111 -20.17 -9.38 -8.98
CA ALA A 111 -20.61 -7.98 -9.05
C ALA A 111 -20.93 -7.42 -7.66
N ALA A 112 -21.55 -8.20 -6.79
CA ALA A 112 -21.84 -7.80 -5.42
C ALA A 112 -20.54 -7.61 -4.60
N ASN A 113 -19.58 -8.54 -4.73
CA ASN A 113 -18.28 -8.42 -4.07
C ASN A 113 -17.45 -7.25 -4.57
N THR A 114 -17.53 -6.91 -5.87
CA THR A 114 -16.89 -5.72 -6.43
C THR A 114 -17.42 -4.46 -5.75
N LYS A 115 -18.76 -4.28 -5.68
CA LYS A 115 -19.38 -3.15 -5.00
C LYS A 115 -19.01 -3.09 -3.51
N LEU A 116 -18.95 -4.24 -2.85
CA LEU A 116 -18.51 -4.33 -1.46
C LEU A 116 -17.06 -3.83 -1.30
N LYS A 117 -16.15 -4.24 -2.18
CA LYS A 117 -14.74 -3.79 -2.18
C LYS A 117 -14.61 -2.30 -2.43
N GLU A 118 -15.36 -1.75 -3.36
CA GLU A 118 -15.40 -0.30 -3.62
C GLU A 118 -15.86 0.46 -2.37
N ALA A 119 -16.95 0.04 -1.73
CA ALA A 119 -17.46 0.66 -0.51
C ALA A 119 -16.45 0.56 0.66
N GLN A 120 -15.80 -0.59 0.84
CA GLN A 120 -14.74 -0.77 1.84
C GLN A 120 -13.55 0.16 1.58
N THR A 121 -13.15 0.33 0.33
CA THR A 121 -12.06 1.23 -0.04
C THR A 121 -12.40 2.68 0.28
N LEU A 122 -13.61 3.13 -0.05
CA LEU A 122 -14.09 4.46 0.32
C LEU A 122 -14.07 4.68 1.83
N THR A 123 -14.51 3.70 2.61
CA THR A 123 -14.46 3.78 4.08
C THR A 123 -13.03 3.91 4.59
N GLN A 124 -12.08 3.15 4.03
CA GLN A 124 -10.67 3.23 4.40
C GLN A 124 -10.05 4.58 4.00
N GLN A 125 -10.40 5.12 2.84
CA GLN A 125 -9.95 6.45 2.41
C GLN A 125 -10.47 7.54 3.35
N GLN A 126 -11.76 7.49 3.73
CA GLN A 126 -12.34 8.42 4.69
C GLN A 126 -11.67 8.33 6.08
N GLN A 127 -11.27 7.14 6.51
CA GLN A 127 -10.50 6.98 7.74
C GLN A 127 -9.13 7.68 7.67
N VAL A 128 -8.48 7.62 6.52
CA VAL A 128 -7.22 8.36 6.28
C VAL A 128 -7.46 9.87 6.34
N GLU A 129 -8.54 10.36 5.75
CA GLU A 129 -8.92 11.78 5.81
C GLU A 129 -9.15 12.26 7.25
N VAL A 130 -9.84 11.47 8.06
CA VAL A 130 -10.03 11.77 9.50
C VAL A 130 -8.69 11.87 10.22
N ASN A 131 -7.76 10.95 9.93
CA ASN A 131 -6.43 10.96 10.54
C ASN A 131 -5.60 12.17 10.08
N LEU A 132 -5.73 12.59 8.82
CA LEU A 132 -5.10 13.81 8.30
C LEU A 132 -5.68 15.08 8.95
N TYR A 133 -6.98 15.08 9.23
CA TYR A 133 -7.60 16.18 9.97
C TYR A 133 -7.04 16.30 11.40
N GLN A 134 -6.83 15.18 12.08
CA GLN A 134 -6.17 15.18 13.39
C GLN A 134 -4.72 15.70 13.33
N LEU A 135 -4.02 15.47 12.22
CA LEU A 135 -2.70 16.03 11.99
C LEU A 135 -2.73 17.56 11.96
N LYS A 136 -3.73 18.17 11.32
CA LYS A 136 -3.91 19.65 11.30
C LYS A 136 -4.04 20.21 12.72
N SER A 137 -4.80 19.55 13.58
CA SER A 137 -4.92 19.94 14.99
C SER A 137 -3.58 19.93 15.73
N ARG A 138 -2.75 18.90 15.49
CA ARG A 138 -1.40 18.80 16.08
C ARG A 138 -0.47 19.88 15.57
N ILE A 139 -0.53 20.20 14.27
CA ILE A 139 0.26 21.29 13.67
C ILE A 139 -0.13 22.63 14.31
N ASN A 140 -1.44 22.90 14.44
CA ASN A 140 -1.93 24.13 15.09
C ASN A 140 -1.38 24.27 16.51
N TYR A 141 -1.50 23.22 17.29
CA TYR A 141 -0.99 23.23 18.66
C TYR A 141 0.51 23.54 18.70
N SER A 142 1.30 22.84 17.87
CA SER A 142 2.76 23.04 17.83
C SER A 142 3.13 24.44 17.35
N TYR A 143 2.46 24.96 16.33
CA TYR A 143 2.68 26.29 15.78
C TYR A 143 2.38 27.37 16.82
N MET A 144 1.25 27.29 17.52
CA MET A 144 0.88 28.24 18.57
C MET A 144 1.83 28.19 19.78
N MET A 145 2.33 27.01 20.13
CA MET A 145 3.34 26.87 21.18
C MET A 145 4.67 27.55 20.81
N ILE A 146 5.08 27.43 19.54
CA ILE A 146 6.29 28.12 19.04
C ILE A 146 6.12 29.66 19.14
N LEU A 147 4.98 30.19 18.69
CA LEU A 147 4.68 31.60 18.79
C LEU A 147 4.71 32.08 20.23
N LEU A 148 4.08 31.36 21.15
CA LEU A 148 4.08 31.68 22.57
C LEU A 148 5.51 31.74 23.14
N TRP A 149 6.34 30.78 22.80
CA TRP A 149 7.74 30.80 23.27
C TRP A 149 8.56 31.88 22.64
N GLN A 150 8.30 32.30 21.40
CA GLN A 150 8.94 33.44 20.78
C GLN A 150 8.58 34.73 21.52
N ASP A 151 7.29 34.94 21.83
CA ASP A 151 6.84 36.12 22.60
C ASP A 151 7.41 36.14 24.01
N GLN A 152 7.46 35.01 24.70
CA GLN A 152 8.08 34.89 26.01
C GLN A 152 9.57 35.25 25.98
N ARG A 153 10.29 34.79 24.96
CA ARG A 153 11.70 35.12 24.76
C ARG A 153 11.90 36.63 24.57
N GLU A 154 11.08 37.25 23.73
CA GLU A 154 11.16 38.71 23.51
C GLU A 154 10.90 39.52 24.80
N LEU A 155 9.90 39.09 25.58
CA LEU A 155 9.61 39.69 26.88
C LEU A 155 10.78 39.56 27.86
N LEU A 156 11.47 38.42 27.86
CA LEU A 156 12.65 38.25 28.74
C LEU A 156 13.82 39.16 28.32
N PHE A 157 14.06 39.30 27.00
CA PHE A 157 15.09 40.23 26.52
C PHE A 157 14.73 41.70 26.75
N ALA A 158 13.45 42.06 26.72
CA ALA A 158 13.03 43.45 27.00
C ALA A 158 13.12 43.81 28.49
N LYS A 159 13.28 42.85 29.40
CA LYS A 159 13.45 43.08 30.85
C LYS A 159 14.90 43.11 31.31
N GLN A 160 15.87 42.83 30.44
CA GLN A 160 17.30 42.99 30.70
C GLN A 160 17.75 44.39 30.28
#